data_8d512a8f9fd873abd11b616166dc03cf
#
_entry.id   8d512a8f9fd873abd11b616166dc03cf
#
_cell.length_a   1.000
_cell.length_b   1.000
_cell.length_c   1.000
_cell.angle_alpha   90.00
_cell.angle_beta   90.00
_cell.angle_gamma   90.00
#
_symmetry.space_group_name_H-M   'P 1'
#
loop_
_entity.id
_entity.type
_entity.pdbx_description
1 polymer ?
#
loop_
_entity_poly.entity_id
_entity_poly.type
_entity_poly.pdbx_seq_one_letter_code
_entity_poly.pdbx_strand_id
1 'polypeptide(L)'
;METWSLCWRDIDLDTGKAIIRETKNKQTRVIPIQSYALELMRKKSKVRRIDTDLVFPGTVDPQKPFDFRKSWESVLRKTAIKDFRWHDLRHSAGSYLAMNGASLRDIAEILGHKTLEMAMRYSHLTEAHSTGVVKSMNEKMFENY
;
A
#
# COMPACT_ATOMS: atom_id res chain seq x y z
N MET A 1 -4.80 6.80 10.85
CA MET A 1 -3.90 6.40 9.75
C MET A 1 -3.29 5.06 10.09
N GLU A 2 -3.61 4.06 9.32
CA GLU A 2 -3.36 2.64 9.62
C GLU A 2 -1.86 2.29 9.71
N THR A 3 -1.03 2.89 8.86
CA THR A 3 0.41 2.59 8.82
C THR A 3 1.16 3.00 10.10
N TRP A 4 0.72 4.03 10.77
CA TRP A 4 1.43 4.56 11.94
C TRP A 4 1.21 3.73 13.20
N SER A 5 0.06 3.09 13.30
CA SER A 5 -0.28 2.17 14.39
C SER A 5 0.03 0.71 14.08
N LEU A 6 0.81 0.44 13.03
CA LEU A 6 1.20 -0.92 12.67
C LEU A 6 2.07 -1.53 13.77
N CYS A 7 1.72 -2.75 14.18
CA CYS A 7 2.41 -3.51 15.23
C CYS A 7 3.15 -4.71 14.63
N TRP A 8 4.25 -5.10 15.24
CA TRP A 8 5.02 -6.26 14.82
C TRP A 8 4.23 -7.57 14.87
N ARG A 9 3.35 -7.74 15.85
CA ARG A 9 2.45 -8.91 15.96
C ARG A 9 1.49 -9.07 14.77
N ASP A 10 1.30 -8.00 13.99
CA ASP A 10 0.42 -7.99 12.82
C ASP A 10 1.19 -8.16 11.50
N ILE A 11 2.51 -8.43 11.58
CA ILE A 11 3.39 -8.60 10.42
C ILE A 11 3.98 -10.00 10.43
N ASP A 12 3.73 -10.72 9.36
CA ASP A 12 4.40 -11.96 9.04
C ASP A 12 5.50 -11.67 8.01
N LEU A 13 6.76 -11.71 8.46
CA LEU A 13 7.91 -11.46 7.60
C LEU A 13 8.30 -12.66 6.74
N ASP A 14 7.82 -13.85 7.06
CA ASP A 14 8.10 -15.07 6.30
C ASP A 14 7.20 -15.14 5.08
N THR A 15 5.90 -14.94 5.28
CA THR A 15 4.92 -14.91 4.17
C THR A 15 4.80 -13.53 3.51
N GLY A 16 5.41 -12.48 4.06
CA GLY A 16 5.34 -11.12 3.55
C GLY A 16 3.93 -10.54 3.61
N LYS A 17 3.27 -10.65 4.76
CA LYS A 17 1.90 -10.16 4.96
C LYS A 17 1.80 -9.23 6.16
N ALA A 18 0.96 -8.20 6.04
CA ALA A 18 0.57 -7.36 7.17
C ALA A 18 -0.95 -7.42 7.36
N ILE A 19 -1.37 -7.59 8.59
CA ILE A 19 -2.78 -7.57 9.00
C ILE A 19 -3.09 -6.17 9.49
N ILE A 20 -3.95 -5.47 8.79
CA ILE A 20 -4.46 -4.16 9.22
C ILE A 20 -5.74 -4.39 9.99
N ARG A 21 -5.63 -4.32 11.32
CA ARG A 21 -6.77 -4.44 12.23
C ARG A 21 -7.44 -3.08 12.37
N GLU A 22 -8.76 -3.10 12.47
CA GLU A 22 -9.57 -1.93 12.77
C GLU A 22 -9.27 -0.66 11.96
N THR A 23 -9.72 -0.66 10.72
CA THR A 23 -10.10 0.59 10.09
C THR A 23 -11.32 1.17 10.84
N LYS A 24 -11.64 2.44 10.66
CA LYS A 24 -12.89 3.08 11.17
C LYS A 24 -14.16 2.24 10.90
N ASN A 25 -14.08 1.18 10.11
CA ASN A 25 -15.18 0.31 9.67
C ASN A 25 -15.15 -1.08 10.30
N LYS A 26 -14.31 -1.36 11.30
CA LYS A 26 -14.16 -2.68 11.94
C LYS A 26 -13.82 -3.83 10.97
N GLN A 27 -13.28 -3.54 9.80
CA GLN A 27 -12.85 -4.56 8.84
C GLN A 27 -11.35 -4.82 8.98
N THR A 28 -11.00 -6.07 9.16
CA THR A 28 -9.62 -6.55 9.10
C THR A 28 -9.28 -6.86 7.64
N ARG A 29 -8.11 -6.43 7.17
CA ARG A 29 -7.62 -6.77 5.84
C ARG A 29 -6.16 -7.19 5.89
N VAL A 30 -5.78 -8.04 4.96
CA VAL A 30 -4.40 -8.49 4.78
C VAL A 30 -3.81 -7.76 3.59
N ILE A 31 -2.65 -7.14 3.79
CA ILE A 31 -1.91 -6.45 2.73
C ILE A 31 -0.62 -7.22 2.46
N PRO A 32 -0.32 -7.59 1.20
CA PRO A 32 0.95 -8.17 0.85
C PRO A 32 2.08 -7.13 0.98
N ILE A 33 3.18 -7.51 1.64
CA ILE A 33 4.41 -6.74 1.69
C ILE A 33 5.44 -7.52 0.87
N GLN A 34 5.85 -6.99 -0.28
CA GLN A 34 6.70 -7.70 -1.22
C GLN A 34 7.98 -6.91 -1.56
N SER A 35 8.97 -7.63 -2.10
CA SER A 35 10.19 -7.05 -2.65
C SER A 35 10.86 -6.08 -1.67
N TYR A 36 11.17 -4.87 -2.11
CA TYR A 36 11.90 -3.86 -1.35
C TYR A 36 11.24 -3.49 0.00
N ALA A 37 9.90 -3.44 0.04
CA ALA A 37 9.19 -3.15 1.28
C ALA A 37 9.42 -4.25 2.34
N LEU A 38 9.42 -5.52 1.93
CA LEU A 38 9.69 -6.65 2.82
C LEU A 38 11.12 -6.64 3.33
N GLU A 39 12.08 -6.31 2.47
CA GLU A 39 13.49 -6.15 2.89
C GLU A 39 13.65 -5.05 3.94
N LEU A 40 13.02 -3.90 3.74
CA LEU A 40 13.04 -2.80 4.72
C LEU A 40 12.44 -3.23 6.05
N MET A 41 11.33 -3.98 6.03
CA MET A 41 10.70 -4.50 7.24
C MET A 41 11.60 -5.52 7.95
N ARG A 42 12.25 -6.42 7.22
CA ARG A 42 13.23 -7.36 7.77
C ARG A 42 14.46 -6.66 8.36
N LYS A 43 14.98 -5.61 7.72
CA LYS A 43 16.06 -4.80 8.28
C LYS A 43 15.62 -4.11 9.56
N LYS A 44 14.42 -3.54 9.56
CA LYS A 44 13.87 -2.85 10.72
C LYS A 44 13.58 -3.81 11.90
N SER A 45 13.16 -5.03 11.64
CA SER A 45 12.89 -6.03 12.70
C SER A 45 14.12 -6.38 13.52
N LYS A 46 15.34 -6.32 12.92
CA LYS A 46 16.61 -6.59 13.61
C LYS A 46 16.96 -5.52 14.66
N VAL A 47 16.40 -4.33 14.54
CA VAL A 47 16.64 -3.17 15.44
C VAL A 47 15.35 -2.71 16.14
N ARG A 48 14.37 -3.62 16.25
CA ARG A 48 13.12 -3.30 16.94
C ARG A 48 13.36 -3.07 18.43
N ARG A 49 12.58 -2.16 19.00
CA ARG A 49 12.56 -1.94 20.44
C ARG A 49 11.84 -3.08 21.14
N ILE A 50 12.25 -3.38 22.38
CA ILE A 50 11.63 -4.42 23.22
C ILE A 50 10.50 -3.87 24.08
N ASP A 51 10.50 -2.56 24.32
CA ASP A 51 9.53 -1.86 25.18
C ASP A 51 8.22 -1.46 24.47
N THR A 52 8.09 -1.76 23.17
CA THR A 52 6.90 -1.47 22.38
C THR A 52 6.72 -2.46 21.23
N ASP A 53 5.48 -2.73 20.86
CA ASP A 53 5.16 -3.55 19.70
C ASP A 53 4.98 -2.71 18.40
N LEU A 54 5.01 -1.39 18.50
CA LEU A 54 4.90 -0.52 17.34
C LEU A 54 6.07 -0.69 16.38
N VAL A 55 5.77 -0.77 15.08
CA VAL A 55 6.80 -0.78 14.02
C VAL A 55 7.50 0.57 13.93
N PHE A 56 6.74 1.64 14.15
CA PHE A 56 7.20 3.02 14.10
C PHE A 56 6.88 3.73 15.42
N PRO A 57 7.61 3.42 16.51
CA PRO A 57 7.40 4.06 17.80
C PRO A 57 7.87 5.50 17.80
N GLY A 58 7.21 6.32 18.61
CA GLY A 58 7.62 7.70 18.85
C GLY A 58 8.99 7.78 19.54
N THR A 59 9.68 8.88 19.33
CA THR A 59 11.00 9.12 19.91
C THR A 59 10.94 9.51 21.39
N VAL A 60 9.90 10.23 21.79
CA VAL A 60 9.69 10.69 23.18
C VAL A 60 8.88 9.67 23.96
N ASP A 61 7.81 9.16 23.39
CA ASP A 61 6.93 8.16 23.99
C ASP A 61 6.83 6.94 23.08
N PRO A 62 7.50 5.82 23.42
CA PRO A 62 7.50 4.62 22.59
C PRO A 62 6.14 3.93 22.47
N GLN A 63 5.20 4.24 23.37
CA GLN A 63 3.84 3.68 23.31
C GLN A 63 2.93 4.43 22.32
N LYS A 64 3.40 5.56 21.79
CA LYS A 64 2.72 6.32 20.76
C LYS A 64 3.41 6.17 19.41
N PRO A 65 2.65 6.17 18.31
CA PRO A 65 3.24 6.17 16.98
C PRO A 65 4.11 7.38 16.72
N PHE A 66 5.14 7.21 15.89
CA PHE A 66 6.00 8.29 15.43
C PHE A 66 5.19 9.33 14.62
N ASP A 67 5.42 10.61 14.90
CA ASP A 67 4.84 11.71 14.12
C ASP A 67 5.69 11.99 12.87
N PHE A 68 5.19 11.56 11.72
CA PHE A 68 5.88 11.71 10.42
C PHE A 68 5.79 13.11 9.81
N ARG A 69 4.98 14.02 10.35
CA ARG A 69 4.71 15.32 9.72
C ARG A 69 5.98 16.11 9.43
N LYS A 70 6.83 16.31 10.43
CA LYS A 70 8.09 17.05 10.25
C LYS A 70 9.05 16.36 9.27
N SER A 71 9.12 15.03 9.33
CA SER A 71 9.95 14.25 8.39
C SER A 71 9.42 14.35 6.96
N TRP A 72 8.11 14.31 6.78
CA TRP A 72 7.45 14.47 5.50
C TRP A 72 7.71 15.85 4.88
N GLU A 73 7.50 16.90 5.64
CA GLU A 73 7.81 18.27 5.22
C GLU A 73 9.28 18.45 4.83
N SER A 74 10.19 17.81 5.58
CA SER A 74 11.62 17.84 5.26
C SER A 74 11.93 17.16 3.93
N VAL A 75 11.28 16.02 3.65
CA VAL A 75 11.43 15.31 2.37
C VAL A 75 10.90 16.16 1.23
N LEU A 76 9.71 16.73 1.35
CA LEU A 76 9.13 17.59 0.30
C LEU A 76 10.03 18.79 -0.03
N ARG A 77 10.60 19.43 1.00
CA ARG A 77 11.57 20.53 0.78
C ARG A 77 12.82 20.09 0.04
N LYS A 78 13.37 18.91 0.38
CA LYS A 78 14.59 18.37 -0.26
C LYS A 78 14.37 17.95 -1.70
N THR A 79 13.18 17.47 -2.03
CA THR A 79 12.81 16.98 -3.36
C THR A 79 12.20 18.08 -4.24
N ALA A 80 11.99 19.29 -3.69
CA ALA A 80 11.28 20.38 -4.36
C ALA A 80 9.89 20.04 -4.89
N ILE A 81 9.27 18.97 -4.36
CA ILE A 81 7.91 18.55 -4.73
C ILE A 81 6.92 19.50 -4.03
N LYS A 82 6.06 20.15 -4.81
CA LYS A 82 5.04 21.07 -4.34
C LYS A 82 3.67 20.38 -4.34
N ASP A 83 2.78 20.84 -3.47
CA ASP A 83 1.36 20.43 -3.43
C ASP A 83 1.12 18.92 -3.33
N PHE A 84 2.04 18.19 -2.69
CA PHE A 84 1.96 16.75 -2.54
C PHE A 84 1.76 16.38 -1.07
N ARG A 85 0.61 15.80 -0.76
CA ARG A 85 0.22 15.39 0.60
C ARG A 85 0.56 13.93 0.83
N TRP A 86 0.71 13.54 2.08
CA TRP A 86 0.89 12.13 2.48
C TRP A 86 -0.17 11.18 1.89
N HIS A 87 -1.41 11.64 1.78
CA HIS A 87 -2.50 10.84 1.20
C HIS A 87 -2.34 10.61 -0.30
N ASP A 88 -1.61 11.46 -0.99
CA ASP A 88 -1.39 11.36 -2.43
C ASP A 88 -0.48 10.18 -2.79
N LEU A 89 0.36 9.69 -1.83
CA LEU A 89 1.06 8.41 -1.96
C LEU A 89 0.10 7.24 -2.19
N ARG A 90 -1.05 7.26 -1.53
CA ARG A 90 -2.08 6.25 -1.71
C ARG A 90 -2.73 6.34 -3.10
N HIS A 91 -2.95 7.55 -3.60
CA HIS A 91 -3.44 7.75 -4.96
C HIS A 91 -2.41 7.28 -5.99
N SER A 92 -1.14 7.59 -5.79
CA SER A 92 -0.04 7.09 -6.63
C SER A 92 -0.01 5.56 -6.65
N ALA A 93 -0.12 4.91 -5.49
CA ALA A 93 -0.18 3.45 -5.42
C ALA A 93 -1.37 2.88 -6.21
N GLY A 94 -2.57 3.48 -6.10
CA GLY A 94 -3.75 3.09 -6.87
C GLY A 94 -3.55 3.24 -8.38
N SER A 95 -2.93 4.32 -8.80
CA SER A 95 -2.59 4.55 -10.21
C SER A 95 -1.60 3.51 -10.74
N TYR A 96 -0.53 3.24 -9.99
CA TYR A 96 0.44 2.20 -10.38
C TYR A 96 -0.18 0.80 -10.43
N LEU A 97 -1.05 0.44 -9.49
CA LEU A 97 -1.78 -0.82 -9.54
C LEU A 97 -2.63 -0.92 -10.81
N ALA A 98 -3.40 0.13 -11.14
CA ALA A 98 -4.22 0.18 -12.34
C ALA A 98 -3.37 0.05 -13.62
N MET A 99 -2.28 0.81 -13.73
CA MET A 99 -1.36 0.78 -14.87
C MET A 99 -0.68 -0.59 -15.04
N ASN A 100 -0.55 -1.38 -13.96
CA ASN A 100 -0.03 -2.74 -13.99
C ASN A 100 -1.13 -3.81 -14.07
N GLY A 101 -2.34 -3.43 -14.46
CA GLY A 101 -3.41 -4.36 -14.79
C GLY A 101 -4.21 -4.90 -13.61
N ALA A 102 -4.06 -4.32 -12.41
CA ALA A 102 -4.93 -4.68 -11.31
C ALA A 102 -6.39 -4.29 -11.60
N SER A 103 -7.31 -5.19 -11.28
CA SER A 103 -8.73 -4.87 -11.41
C SER A 103 -9.14 -3.78 -10.40
N LEU A 104 -10.24 -3.08 -10.67
CA LEU A 104 -10.78 -2.11 -9.72
C LEU A 104 -11.12 -2.73 -8.37
N ARG A 105 -11.47 -4.03 -8.36
CA ARG A 105 -11.71 -4.79 -7.13
C ARG A 105 -10.42 -4.99 -6.34
N ASP A 106 -9.33 -5.40 -7.00
CA ASP A 106 -8.03 -5.57 -6.35
C ASP A 106 -7.54 -4.24 -5.75
N ILE A 107 -7.69 -3.15 -6.52
CA ILE A 107 -7.33 -1.81 -6.06
C ILE A 107 -8.17 -1.42 -4.82
N ALA A 108 -9.47 -1.67 -4.85
CA ALA A 108 -10.34 -1.39 -3.73
C ALA A 108 -9.95 -2.19 -2.48
N GLU A 109 -9.63 -3.47 -2.64
CA GLU A 109 -9.20 -4.35 -1.56
C GLU A 109 -7.85 -3.93 -0.98
N ILE A 110 -6.83 -3.77 -1.81
CA ILE A 110 -5.47 -3.38 -1.40
C ILE A 110 -5.48 -2.03 -0.70
N LEU A 111 -6.17 -1.05 -1.27
CA LEU A 111 -6.27 0.27 -0.68
C LEU A 111 -7.29 0.34 0.47
N GLY A 112 -8.18 -0.65 0.64
CA GLY A 112 -9.24 -0.64 1.65
C GLY A 112 -10.29 0.43 1.37
N HIS A 113 -10.76 0.49 0.14
CA HIS A 113 -11.89 1.31 -0.23
C HIS A 113 -13.19 0.69 0.28
N LYS A 114 -14.09 1.51 0.80
CA LYS A 114 -15.40 1.05 1.28
C LYS A 114 -16.31 0.56 0.16
N THR A 115 -16.20 1.19 -0.98
CA THR A 115 -17.00 0.90 -2.16
C THR A 115 -16.11 0.80 -3.39
N LEU A 116 -16.54 0.02 -4.37
CA LEU A 116 -15.86 -0.08 -5.66
C LEU A 116 -15.82 1.27 -6.38
N GLU A 117 -16.84 2.09 -6.17
CA GLU A 117 -16.97 3.44 -6.71
C GLU A 117 -15.76 4.33 -6.37
N MET A 118 -15.18 4.15 -5.17
CA MET A 118 -13.95 4.87 -4.80
C MET A 118 -12.74 4.47 -5.67
N ALA A 119 -12.71 3.26 -6.23
CA ALA A 119 -11.67 2.80 -7.14
C ALA A 119 -11.94 3.21 -8.61
N MET A 120 -13.17 3.59 -8.96
CA MET A 120 -13.54 4.01 -10.32
C MET A 120 -12.70 5.19 -10.85
N ARG A 121 -12.15 6.02 -9.97
CA ARG A 121 -11.22 7.09 -10.35
C ARG A 121 -9.97 6.62 -11.09
N TYR A 122 -9.64 5.33 -11.00
CA TYR A 122 -8.49 4.72 -11.68
C TYR A 122 -8.90 3.99 -12.96
N SER A 123 -10.18 3.94 -13.33
CA SER A 123 -10.69 3.17 -14.47
C SER A 123 -10.05 3.58 -15.80
N HIS A 124 -9.82 4.87 -15.99
CA HIS A 124 -9.18 5.39 -17.21
C HIS A 124 -7.74 4.88 -17.41
N LEU A 125 -7.08 4.39 -16.35
CA LEU A 125 -5.73 3.81 -16.42
C LEU A 125 -5.74 2.32 -16.76
N THR A 126 -6.91 1.66 -16.72
CA THR A 126 -7.06 0.23 -17.02
C THR A 126 -7.49 -0.04 -18.47
N GLU A 127 -7.85 0.98 -19.25
CA GLU A 127 -8.35 0.84 -20.63
C GLU A 127 -7.30 0.21 -21.58
N ALA A 128 -6.03 0.64 -21.47
CA ALA A 128 -4.94 0.05 -22.25
C ALA A 128 -4.75 -1.44 -21.94
N HIS A 129 -4.98 -1.84 -20.69
CA HIS A 129 -4.91 -3.24 -20.27
C HIS A 129 -6.04 -4.07 -20.91
N SER A 130 -7.26 -3.54 -20.98
CA SER A 130 -8.40 -4.24 -21.57
C SER A 130 -8.15 -4.62 -23.04
N THR A 131 -7.54 -3.74 -23.82
CA THR A 131 -7.13 -4.01 -25.21
C THR A 131 -6.11 -5.15 -25.26
N GLY A 132 -5.13 -5.17 -24.37
CA GLY A 132 -4.14 -6.24 -24.26
C GLY A 132 -4.76 -7.60 -23.89
N VAL A 133 -5.72 -7.59 -22.97
CA VAL A 133 -6.46 -8.81 -22.56
C VAL A 133 -7.24 -9.40 -23.72
N VAL A 134 -7.98 -8.58 -24.48
CA VAL A 134 -8.72 -9.04 -25.66
C VAL A 134 -7.77 -9.59 -26.74
N LYS A 135 -6.65 -8.93 -26.97
CA LYS A 135 -5.62 -9.41 -27.91
C LYS A 135 -5.07 -10.77 -27.47
N SER A 136 -4.65 -10.90 -26.20
CA SER A 136 -4.12 -12.15 -25.66
C SER A 136 -5.15 -13.28 -25.68
N MET A 137 -6.42 -12.97 -25.43
CA MET A 137 -7.53 -13.93 -25.56
C MET A 137 -7.64 -14.44 -26.99
N ASN A 138 -7.66 -13.54 -27.97
CA ASN A 138 -7.77 -13.89 -29.38
C ASN A 138 -6.57 -14.74 -29.84
N GLU A 139 -5.35 -14.36 -29.47
CA GLU A 139 -4.15 -15.13 -29.77
C GLU A 139 -4.28 -16.56 -29.24
N LYS A 140 -4.64 -16.74 -27.98
CA LYS A 140 -4.82 -18.08 -27.36
C LYS A 140 -5.96 -18.90 -27.96
N MET A 141 -7.03 -18.25 -28.40
CA MET A 141 -8.20 -18.97 -28.96
C MET A 141 -8.00 -19.33 -30.43
N PHE A 142 -7.19 -18.58 -31.16
CA PHE A 142 -7.05 -18.69 -32.63
C PHE A 142 -5.62 -18.97 -33.08
N GLU A 143 -4.71 -19.35 -32.18
CA GLU A 143 -3.31 -19.71 -32.49
C GLU A 143 -3.17 -20.89 -33.48
N ASN A 144 -4.23 -21.63 -33.79
CA ASN A 144 -4.25 -22.79 -34.68
C ASN A 144 -5.09 -22.57 -35.95
N TYR A 145 -5.38 -21.31 -36.33
CA TYR A 145 -6.07 -21.00 -37.59
C TYR A 145 -5.16 -20.23 -38.55
#